data_5e58e97d3062ec7e11c78d340a5b2a28
#
_entry.id   5e58e97d3062ec7e11c78d340a5b2a28
#
_cell.length_a   1.000
_cell.length_b   1.000
_cell.length_c   1.000
_cell.angle_alpha   90.00
_cell.angle_beta   90.00
_cell.angle_gamma   90.00
#
_symmetry.space_group_name_H-M   'P 1'
#
loop_
_entity.id
_entity.type
_entity.pdbx_description
1 polymer ?
#
loop_
_entity_poly.entity_id
_entity_poly.type
_entity_poly.pdbx_seq_one_letter_code
_entity_poly.pdbx_strand_id
1 'polypeptide(L)'
;MSNLNIFNKLIFIINLLVAVLLLIGYLLPYIPPSSFPSLSVLTLVIPVLIVANIIMTLYWLLLVKRQFWLSGIVLIIGLFVNATLYKIFGKDYKPSPDDFTIMSYNTKRFAMNPIKRRSDKKELLQGGIWKFIQDKNPSIVCF
;
A
#
# COMPACT_ATOMS: atom_id res chain seq x y z
N MET A 1 7.21 28.79 19.70
CA MET A 1 7.43 27.64 20.63
C MET A 1 7.33 28.03 22.11
N SER A 2 7.32 29.31 22.47
CA SER A 2 7.32 29.79 23.86
C SER A 2 6.05 29.42 24.68
N ASN A 3 4.92 29.14 24.03
CA ASN A 3 3.64 28.94 24.71
C ASN A 3 3.16 27.47 24.76
N LEU A 4 4.06 26.50 24.59
CA LEU A 4 3.74 25.10 24.72
C LEU A 4 4.26 24.55 26.05
N ASN A 5 3.40 23.80 26.76
CA ASN A 5 3.84 22.99 27.91
C ASN A 5 4.93 22.01 27.47
N ILE A 6 5.75 21.57 28.41
CA ILE A 6 6.86 20.63 28.17
C ILE A 6 6.35 19.37 27.45
N PHE A 7 5.20 18.84 27.86
CA PHE A 7 4.55 17.70 27.22
C PHE A 7 4.25 17.95 25.72
N ASN A 8 3.65 19.10 25.39
CA ASN A 8 3.35 19.45 24.02
C ASN A 8 4.60 19.72 23.17
N LYS A 9 5.71 20.16 23.80
CA LYS A 9 7.02 20.28 23.11
C LYS A 9 7.53 18.90 22.71
N LEU A 10 7.43 17.92 23.60
CA LEU A 10 7.84 16.53 23.30
C LEU A 10 7.00 15.94 22.15
N ILE A 11 5.67 16.09 22.21
CA ILE A 11 4.77 15.65 21.14
C ILE A 11 5.12 16.34 19.82
N PHE A 12 5.49 17.61 19.84
CA PHE A 12 5.88 18.32 18.62
C PHE A 12 7.18 17.77 18.01
N ILE A 13 8.16 17.39 18.84
CA ILE A 13 9.39 16.75 18.36
C ILE A 13 9.09 15.41 17.70
N ILE A 14 8.23 14.59 18.32
CA ILE A 14 7.77 13.32 17.75
C ILE A 14 7.04 13.57 16.42
N ASN A 15 6.15 14.55 16.39
CA ASN A 15 5.43 14.94 15.18
C ASN A 15 6.38 15.35 14.05
N LEU A 16 7.40 16.14 14.35
CA LEU A 16 8.42 16.54 13.37
C LEU A 16 9.16 15.32 12.81
N LEU A 17 9.56 14.41 13.69
CA LEU A 17 10.27 13.19 13.29
C LEU A 17 9.39 12.31 12.38
N VAL A 18 8.13 12.09 12.74
CA VAL A 18 7.18 11.30 11.94
C VAL A 18 6.92 11.97 10.59
N ALA A 19 6.78 13.30 10.56
CA ALA A 19 6.57 14.06 9.33
C ALA A 19 7.78 13.95 8.38
N VAL A 20 9.00 14.09 8.92
CA VAL A 20 10.25 13.96 8.14
C VAL A 20 10.42 12.53 7.60
N LEU A 21 10.17 11.51 8.42
CA LEU A 21 10.23 10.11 7.98
C LEU A 21 9.23 9.83 6.86
N LEU A 22 8.03 10.39 6.94
CA LEU A 22 7.01 10.22 5.91
C LEU A 22 7.42 10.93 4.61
N LEU A 23 8.00 12.13 4.67
CA LEU A 23 8.53 12.83 3.50
C LEU A 23 9.65 12.02 2.82
N ILE A 24 10.56 11.44 3.60
CA ILE A 24 11.58 10.52 3.07
C ILE A 24 10.89 9.31 2.42
N GLY A 25 9.85 8.76 3.07
CA GLY A 25 9.06 7.66 2.52
C GLY A 25 8.47 7.96 1.14
N TYR A 26 8.03 9.19 0.89
CA TYR A 26 7.50 9.60 -0.41
C TYR A 26 8.56 9.64 -1.53
N LEU A 27 9.83 9.71 -1.20
CA LEU A 27 10.93 9.66 -2.17
C LEU A 27 11.32 8.22 -2.54
N LEU A 28 10.97 7.22 -1.72
CA LEU A 28 11.38 5.82 -1.93
C LEU A 28 10.95 5.23 -3.28
N PRO A 29 9.75 5.51 -3.84
CA PRO A 29 9.36 4.98 -5.14
C PRO A 29 10.28 5.42 -6.29
N TYR A 30 11.02 6.51 -6.11
CA TYR A 30 11.95 7.05 -7.12
C TYR A 30 13.38 6.46 -6.99
N ILE A 31 13.65 5.68 -5.94
CA ILE A 31 14.94 5.06 -5.69
C ILE A 31 14.87 3.59 -6.13
N PRO A 32 15.66 3.15 -7.14
CA PRO A 32 15.62 1.79 -7.59
C PRO A 32 16.09 0.82 -6.49
N PRO A 33 15.36 -0.26 -6.24
CA PRO A 33 15.71 -1.25 -5.19
C PRO A 33 17.08 -1.89 -5.38
N SER A 34 17.58 -1.93 -6.63
CA SER A 34 18.90 -2.44 -6.95
C SER A 34 20.04 -1.65 -6.31
N SER A 35 19.84 -0.34 -6.09
CA SER A 35 20.85 0.54 -5.48
C SER A 35 20.85 0.43 -3.95
N PHE A 36 19.67 0.33 -3.34
CA PHE A 36 19.52 0.29 -1.88
C PHE A 36 18.40 -0.67 -1.45
N PRO A 37 18.65 -2.00 -1.44
CA PRO A 37 17.63 -3.00 -1.10
C PRO A 37 17.01 -2.79 0.28
N SER A 38 17.81 -2.33 1.26
CA SER A 38 17.35 -2.09 2.63
C SER A 38 16.28 -0.99 2.74
N LEU A 39 16.30 0.00 1.83
CA LEU A 39 15.30 1.07 1.81
C LEU A 39 13.93 0.56 1.35
N SER A 40 13.89 -0.52 0.56
CA SER A 40 12.62 -1.12 0.14
C SER A 40 11.79 -1.64 1.33
N VAL A 41 12.45 -2.08 2.41
CA VAL A 41 11.76 -2.51 3.64
C VAL A 41 11.05 -1.32 4.32
N LEU A 42 11.61 -0.11 4.18
CA LEU A 42 11.03 1.10 4.77
C LEU A 42 9.65 1.44 4.16
N THR A 43 9.37 0.99 2.93
CA THR A 43 8.04 1.20 2.30
C THR A 43 6.92 0.55 3.09
N LEU A 44 7.18 -0.54 3.82
CA LEU A 44 6.20 -1.21 4.68
C LEU A 44 5.77 -0.34 5.87
N VAL A 45 6.60 0.62 6.27
CA VAL A 45 6.33 1.52 7.40
C VAL A 45 5.49 2.73 6.97
N ILE A 46 5.42 3.04 5.66
CA ILE A 46 4.70 4.22 5.14
C ILE A 46 3.23 4.26 5.61
N PRO A 47 2.43 3.18 5.52
CA PRO A 47 1.04 3.22 6.00
C PRO A 47 0.93 3.58 7.48
N VAL A 48 1.86 3.08 8.31
CA VAL A 48 1.89 3.39 9.75
C VAL A 48 2.24 4.86 9.97
N LEU A 49 3.20 5.41 9.22
CA LEU A 49 3.57 6.82 9.29
C LEU A 49 2.43 7.74 8.84
N ILE A 50 1.65 7.34 7.83
CA ILE A 50 0.46 8.08 7.39
C ILE A 50 -0.57 8.14 8.53
N VAL A 51 -0.89 6.99 9.15
CA VAL A 51 -1.84 6.94 10.28
C VAL A 51 -1.32 7.80 11.43
N ALA A 52 -0.04 7.71 11.78
CA ALA A 52 0.57 8.54 12.81
C ALA A 52 0.46 10.04 12.50
N ASN A 53 0.71 10.47 11.25
CA ASN A 53 0.54 11.87 10.84
C ASN A 53 -0.92 12.33 10.91
N ILE A 54 -1.89 11.46 10.56
CA ILE A 54 -3.32 11.76 10.71
C ILE A 54 -3.65 12.02 12.19
N ILE A 55 -3.21 11.13 13.09
CA ILE A 55 -3.41 11.28 14.53
C ILE A 55 -2.79 12.59 15.04
N MET A 56 -1.57 12.92 14.62
CA MET A 56 -0.89 14.15 15.00
C MET A 56 -1.60 15.39 14.47
N THR A 57 -2.10 15.34 13.23
CA THR A 57 -2.90 16.42 12.64
C THR A 57 -4.16 16.67 13.46
N LEU A 58 -4.91 15.60 13.78
CA LEU A 58 -6.12 15.68 14.60
C LEU A 58 -5.83 16.19 16.02
N TYR A 59 -4.77 15.68 16.65
CA TYR A 59 -4.35 16.14 17.98
C TYR A 59 -4.11 17.64 18.03
N TRP A 60 -3.33 18.19 17.09
CA TRP A 60 -3.04 19.62 17.03
C TRP A 60 -4.23 20.45 16.58
N LEU A 61 -5.12 19.90 15.76
CA LEU A 61 -6.36 20.55 15.34
C LEU A 61 -7.31 20.72 16.53
N LEU A 62 -7.49 19.68 17.36
CA LEU A 62 -8.31 19.72 18.57
C LEU A 62 -7.78 20.75 19.60
N LEU A 63 -6.47 20.92 19.66
CA LEU A 63 -5.85 21.93 20.52
C LEU A 63 -5.84 23.34 19.89
N VAL A 64 -6.38 23.48 18.66
CA VAL A 64 -6.40 24.74 17.89
C VAL A 64 -5.00 25.38 17.81
N LYS A 65 -3.97 24.56 17.63
CA LYS A 65 -2.56 24.99 17.56
C LYS A 65 -2.07 24.96 16.12
N ARG A 66 -1.26 25.97 15.73
CA ARG A 66 -0.70 26.09 14.37
C ARG A 66 0.15 24.89 13.91
N GLN A 67 0.57 24.03 14.82
CA GLN A 67 1.37 22.83 14.56
C GLN A 67 0.65 21.78 13.68
N PHE A 68 -0.68 21.83 13.58
CA PHE A 68 -1.43 20.94 12.70
C PHE A 68 -1.04 21.11 11.23
N TRP A 69 -0.58 22.30 10.82
CA TRP A 69 -0.16 22.55 9.45
C TRP A 69 1.02 21.69 9.03
N LEU A 70 1.93 21.36 9.95
CA LEU A 70 3.10 20.52 9.64
C LEU A 70 2.67 19.17 9.08
N SER A 71 1.91 18.40 9.84
CA SER A 71 1.44 17.08 9.43
C SER A 71 0.35 17.15 8.35
N GLY A 72 -0.51 18.19 8.39
CA GLY A 72 -1.53 18.41 7.37
C GLY A 72 -0.94 18.61 5.98
N ILE A 73 0.08 19.46 5.84
CA ILE A 73 0.76 19.69 4.55
C ILE A 73 1.45 18.41 4.07
N VAL A 74 2.12 17.66 4.97
CA VAL A 74 2.77 16.40 4.62
C VAL A 74 1.76 15.37 4.09
N LEU A 75 0.58 15.29 4.70
CA LEU A 75 -0.51 14.42 4.23
C LEU A 75 -1.05 14.87 2.87
N ILE A 76 -1.22 16.17 2.65
CA ILE A 76 -1.66 16.71 1.36
C ILE A 76 -0.64 16.38 0.26
N ILE A 77 0.67 16.58 0.52
CA ILE A 77 1.73 16.18 -0.41
C ILE A 77 1.62 14.69 -0.73
N GLY A 78 1.35 13.85 0.28
CA GLY A 78 1.18 12.41 0.13
C GLY A 78 0.03 12.03 -0.80
N LEU A 79 -1.09 12.75 -0.78
CA LEU A 79 -2.22 12.52 -1.69
C LEU A 79 -1.82 12.74 -3.16
N PHE A 80 -0.97 13.72 -3.44
CA PHE A 80 -0.51 13.99 -4.81
C PHE A 80 0.58 13.04 -5.26
N VAL A 81 1.55 12.73 -4.38
CA VAL A 81 2.71 11.88 -4.72
C VAL A 81 2.30 10.40 -4.82
N ASN A 82 1.40 9.94 -3.93
CA ASN A 82 0.98 8.55 -3.85
C ASN A 82 -0.41 8.29 -4.45
N ALA A 83 -0.92 9.16 -5.30
CA ALA A 83 -2.22 9.00 -5.94
C ALA A 83 -2.39 7.65 -6.68
N THR A 84 -1.27 7.03 -7.11
CA THR A 84 -1.24 5.70 -7.72
C THR A 84 -1.31 4.55 -6.71
N LEU A 85 -0.88 4.77 -5.46
CA LEU A 85 -0.90 3.74 -4.40
C LEU A 85 -2.29 3.53 -3.80
N TYR A 86 -3.10 4.58 -3.76
CA TYR A 86 -4.44 4.54 -3.18
C TYR A 86 -5.47 4.96 -4.22
N LYS A 87 -5.96 4.00 -4.99
CA LYS A 87 -7.05 4.23 -5.93
C LYS A 87 -8.38 4.19 -5.15
N ILE A 88 -8.80 5.34 -4.63
CA ILE A 88 -10.04 5.46 -3.85
C ILE A 88 -11.27 5.36 -4.76
N PHE A 89 -11.16 5.82 -6.00
CA PHE A 89 -12.22 5.73 -7.00
C PHE A 89 -11.75 4.90 -8.19
N GLY A 90 -12.28 3.68 -8.33
CA GLY A 90 -12.17 2.89 -9.53
C GLY A 90 -13.15 3.41 -10.58
N LYS A 91 -12.76 3.47 -11.85
CA LYS A 91 -13.76 3.58 -12.92
C LYS A 91 -14.39 2.20 -13.09
N ASP A 92 -15.71 2.11 -12.99
CA ASP A 92 -16.44 0.92 -13.39
C ASP A 92 -16.29 0.80 -14.92
N TYR A 93 -15.52 -0.22 -15.31
CA TYR A 93 -15.34 -0.54 -16.71
C TYR A 93 -16.44 -1.51 -17.13
N LYS A 94 -17.22 -1.14 -18.14
CA LYS A 94 -18.17 -2.05 -18.79
C LYS A 94 -17.44 -2.70 -19.96
N PRO A 95 -17.26 -4.04 -19.94
CA PRO A 95 -16.59 -4.74 -21.05
C PRO A 95 -17.31 -4.50 -22.37
N SER A 96 -16.55 -4.20 -23.43
CA SER A 96 -17.02 -4.15 -24.81
C SER A 96 -16.82 -5.53 -25.46
N PRO A 97 -17.63 -5.88 -26.50
CA PRO A 97 -17.42 -7.12 -27.26
C PRO A 97 -16.04 -7.22 -27.92
N ASP A 98 -15.39 -6.10 -28.21
CA ASP A 98 -14.07 -6.03 -28.85
C ASP A 98 -12.91 -6.08 -27.84
N ASP A 99 -13.21 -6.14 -26.54
CA ASP A 99 -12.18 -6.21 -25.51
C ASP A 99 -11.63 -7.63 -25.36
N PHE A 100 -10.33 -7.74 -25.13
CA PHE A 100 -9.71 -8.98 -24.74
C PHE A 100 -9.37 -8.97 -23.25
N THR A 101 -9.62 -10.08 -22.60
CA THR A 101 -9.42 -10.24 -21.16
C THR A 101 -8.11 -10.96 -20.89
N ILE A 102 -7.26 -10.35 -20.08
CA ILE A 102 -6.02 -10.98 -19.59
C ILE A 102 -6.19 -11.36 -18.13
N MET A 103 -5.95 -12.63 -17.82
CA MET A 103 -5.96 -13.15 -16.46
C MET A 103 -4.52 -13.45 -16.03
N SER A 104 -4.08 -12.88 -14.90
CA SER A 104 -2.85 -13.29 -14.23
C SER A 104 -3.22 -14.05 -12.96
N TYR A 105 -2.79 -15.32 -12.88
CA TYR A 105 -3.14 -16.19 -11.78
C TYR A 105 -1.88 -16.87 -11.19
N ASN A 106 -1.53 -16.47 -9.97
CA ASN A 106 -0.40 -17.12 -9.29
C ASN A 106 -0.82 -18.49 -8.76
N THR A 107 -0.48 -19.51 -9.49
CA THR A 107 -0.80 -20.91 -9.17
C THR A 107 0.05 -21.48 -8.04
N LYS A 108 1.03 -20.74 -7.51
CA LYS A 108 1.98 -21.25 -6.51
C LYS A 108 2.56 -22.62 -6.90
N ARG A 109 3.03 -22.73 -8.13
CA ARG A 109 3.50 -24.00 -8.75
C ARG A 109 2.43 -25.10 -8.75
N PHE A 110 1.15 -24.73 -8.95
CA PHE A 110 -0.01 -25.63 -8.84
C PHE A 110 -0.04 -26.40 -7.50
N ALA A 111 0.36 -25.73 -6.41
CA ALA A 111 0.49 -26.30 -5.07
C ALA A 111 1.37 -27.59 -5.02
N MET A 112 2.35 -27.69 -5.92
CA MET A 112 3.31 -28.77 -5.91
C MET A 112 4.25 -28.66 -4.71
N ASN A 113 3.75 -29.07 -3.55
CA ASN A 113 4.61 -29.31 -2.39
C ASN A 113 5.09 -30.75 -2.48
N PRO A 114 6.39 -31.02 -2.77
CA PRO A 114 6.91 -32.38 -2.98
C PRO A 114 6.79 -33.26 -1.72
N ILE A 115 6.55 -32.68 -0.56
CA ILE A 115 6.56 -33.37 0.74
C ILE A 115 5.17 -33.93 1.13
N LYS A 116 4.08 -33.46 0.55
CA LYS A 116 2.73 -33.96 0.82
C LYS A 116 2.05 -34.46 -0.46
N ARG A 117 2.51 -35.62 -0.93
CA ARG A 117 1.80 -36.43 -1.92
C ARG A 117 0.52 -37.02 -1.31
N ARG A 118 -0.56 -36.25 -1.31
CA ARG A 118 -1.92 -36.79 -1.38
C ARG A 118 -2.42 -36.48 -2.79
N SER A 119 -2.40 -37.48 -3.66
CA SER A 119 -2.82 -37.41 -5.07
C SER A 119 -4.18 -36.75 -5.25
N ASP A 120 -5.13 -37.11 -4.42
CA ASP A 120 -6.52 -36.68 -4.51
C ASP A 120 -6.72 -35.16 -4.32
N LYS A 121 -5.91 -34.53 -3.45
CA LYS A 121 -6.01 -33.10 -3.21
C LYS A 121 -5.38 -32.26 -4.33
N LYS A 122 -4.42 -32.82 -5.06
CA LYS A 122 -3.77 -32.18 -6.21
C LYS A 122 -4.72 -32.11 -7.40
N GLU A 123 -5.44 -33.20 -7.66
CA GLU A 123 -6.40 -33.30 -8.75
C GLU A 123 -7.62 -32.38 -8.53
N LEU A 124 -8.14 -32.33 -7.30
CA LEU A 124 -9.20 -31.41 -6.91
C LEU A 124 -8.81 -29.93 -7.06
N LEU A 125 -7.59 -29.54 -6.68
CA LEU A 125 -7.11 -28.17 -6.81
C LEU A 125 -6.89 -27.78 -8.27
N GLN A 126 -6.32 -28.69 -9.07
CA GLN A 126 -6.14 -28.45 -10.51
C GLN A 126 -7.48 -28.34 -11.22
N GLY A 127 -8.42 -29.23 -10.93
CA GLY A 127 -9.77 -29.18 -11.49
C GLY A 127 -10.51 -27.88 -11.13
N GLY A 128 -10.36 -27.40 -9.88
CA GLY A 128 -10.93 -26.14 -9.44
C GLY A 128 -10.36 -24.91 -10.16
N ILE A 129 -9.03 -24.90 -10.40
CA ILE A 129 -8.36 -23.83 -11.14
C ILE A 129 -8.83 -23.81 -12.60
N TRP A 130 -8.88 -24.96 -13.26
CA TRP A 130 -9.34 -25.06 -14.63
C TRP A 130 -10.79 -24.64 -14.79
N LYS A 131 -11.66 -25.09 -13.89
CA LYS A 131 -13.07 -24.67 -13.88
C LYS A 131 -13.20 -23.16 -13.73
N PHE A 132 -12.43 -22.55 -12.82
CA PHE A 132 -12.43 -21.10 -12.62
C PHE A 132 -11.96 -20.34 -13.87
N ILE A 133 -10.93 -20.84 -14.56
CA ILE A 133 -10.45 -20.24 -15.81
C ILE A 133 -11.50 -20.35 -16.92
N GLN A 134 -12.13 -21.52 -17.04
CA GLN A 134 -13.21 -21.75 -18.01
C GLN A 134 -14.43 -20.85 -17.74
N ASP A 135 -14.83 -20.70 -16.48
CA ASP A 135 -15.96 -19.83 -16.08
C ASP A 135 -15.68 -18.34 -16.39
N LYS A 136 -14.42 -17.92 -16.27
CA LYS A 136 -14.02 -16.53 -16.58
C LYS A 136 -13.74 -16.29 -18.05
N ASN A 137 -13.49 -17.34 -18.82
CA ASN A 137 -13.21 -17.34 -20.26
C ASN A 137 -12.25 -16.20 -20.71
N PRO A 138 -11.06 -16.10 -20.12
CA PRO A 138 -10.11 -15.06 -20.50
C PRO A 138 -9.49 -15.34 -21.87
N SER A 139 -9.16 -14.28 -22.61
CA SER A 139 -8.45 -14.41 -23.89
C SER A 139 -7.00 -14.87 -23.73
N ILE A 140 -6.35 -14.45 -22.64
CA ILE A 140 -4.97 -14.79 -22.29
C ILE A 140 -4.87 -15.11 -20.82
N VAL A 141 -4.15 -16.20 -20.48
CA VAL A 141 -3.87 -16.58 -19.09
C VAL A 141 -2.36 -16.62 -18.88
N CYS A 142 -1.90 -15.89 -17.84
CA CYS A 142 -0.51 -15.90 -17.38
C CYS A 142 -0.45 -16.66 -16.04
N PHE A 143 0.44 -17.67 -15.95
CA PHE A 143 0.67 -18.50 -14.77
C PHE A 143 1.99 -18.16 -14.08
#